data_0cdb5e36a07f1d289599ecc64cda7bae
#
_entry.id   0cdb5e36a07f1d289599ecc64cda7bae
#
_cell.length_a   1.000
_cell.length_b   1.000
_cell.length_c   1.000
_cell.angle_alpha   90.00
_cell.angle_beta   90.00
_cell.angle_gamma   90.00
#
_symmetry.space_group_name_H-M   'P 1'
#
loop_
_entity.id
_entity.type
_entity.pdbx_description
1 polymer ?
#
loop_
_entity_poly.entity_id
_entity_poly.type
_entity_poly.pdbx_seq_one_letter_code
_entity_poly.pdbx_strand_id
1 'polypeptide(L)'
;FANSLYVNYVKPAQEKGVTVVLCTPIVRRTATGIWEDSNLHITSDSGEFEGGNYAEAIRKMGEDLDITVVDMTTLTKNLYDELGADETLNLHAWTSSSDTSVDNTHTNIYGARYNAYMMTRILKEQNIPGLSEHIKEAQKPLKSEVLQPNPDYKEAEYTPVTDVSQLWKQIGIWSGSVFGDLGGKPSKATHVLEGLENNTVHIKSTKGKITDTSDGIAMYYYKVPAKSVFTLSAKMRVLSYDVHDQASFGLMVRDAVWLDMNTKDMMGDYVAAGPLKLSKQGNVWNCFARKSGALTRGGICVNEIAAGDVIDVKIESSTDGYACTFGKEETITGGFDFKLTSIDSDYVYVGM
;
A
#
# COMPACT_ATOMS: atom_id res chain seq x y z
N PHE A 1 10.02 2.39 22.14
CA PHE A 1 9.21 3.21 21.20
C PHE A 1 9.89 4.54 20.91
N ALA A 2 10.09 5.44 21.90
CA ALA A 2 10.64 6.79 21.69
C ALA A 2 11.99 6.78 20.93
N ASN A 3 12.93 5.94 21.34
CA ASN A 3 14.22 5.82 20.64
C ASN A 3 14.06 5.37 19.17
N SER A 4 13.16 4.44 18.89
CA SER A 4 12.89 3.99 17.52
C SER A 4 12.27 5.10 16.67
N LEU A 5 11.32 5.85 17.23
CA LEU A 5 10.72 7.00 16.56
C LEU A 5 11.77 8.08 16.23
N TYR A 6 12.64 8.39 17.19
CA TYR A 6 13.70 9.36 16.99
C TYR A 6 14.71 8.93 15.93
N VAL A 7 15.30 7.73 16.09
CA VAL A 7 16.40 7.27 15.23
C VAL A 7 15.97 7.02 13.79
N ASN A 8 14.76 6.49 13.60
CA ASN A 8 14.30 6.05 12.29
C ASN A 8 13.52 7.13 11.51
N TYR A 9 12.97 8.14 12.20
CA TYR A 9 12.10 9.15 11.55
C TYR A 9 12.52 10.59 11.85
N VAL A 10 12.59 10.99 13.11
CA VAL A 10 12.82 12.38 13.49
C VAL A 10 14.21 12.84 13.07
N LYS A 11 15.24 12.15 13.52
CA LYS A 11 16.63 12.50 13.24
C LYS A 11 16.95 12.54 11.73
N PRO A 12 16.62 11.52 10.92
CA PRO A 12 16.87 11.55 9.48
C PRO A 12 16.12 12.68 8.74
N ALA A 13 14.94 13.07 9.21
CA ALA A 13 14.19 14.20 8.66
C ALA A 13 14.88 15.53 8.97
N GLN A 14 15.29 15.74 10.22
CA GLN A 14 16.03 16.93 10.63
C GLN A 14 17.37 17.08 9.92
N GLU A 15 18.13 16.00 9.75
CA GLU A 15 19.39 15.97 9.01
C GLU A 15 19.24 16.39 7.53
N LYS A 16 18.04 16.22 6.97
CA LYS A 16 17.67 16.68 5.62
C LYS A 16 17.06 18.08 5.59
N GLY A 17 17.02 18.78 6.71
CA GLY A 17 16.41 20.11 6.81
C GLY A 17 14.88 20.11 6.74
N VAL A 18 14.22 18.97 7.00
CA VAL A 18 12.77 18.87 7.00
C VAL A 18 12.24 19.31 8.36
N THR A 19 11.23 20.18 8.39
CA THR A 19 10.49 20.53 9.60
C THR A 19 9.66 19.33 10.05
N VAL A 20 9.91 18.86 11.27
CA VAL A 20 9.18 17.74 11.88
C VAL A 20 8.03 18.26 12.72
N VAL A 21 6.88 17.65 12.59
CA VAL A 21 5.71 17.82 13.47
C VAL A 21 5.35 16.44 14.01
N LEU A 22 5.32 16.31 15.32
CA LEU A 22 4.90 15.09 16.00
C LEU A 22 3.38 15.11 16.23
N CYS A 23 2.77 13.94 16.22
CA CYS A 23 1.35 13.79 16.50
C CYS A 23 1.14 12.63 17.46
N THR A 24 0.42 12.86 18.56
CA THR A 24 0.00 11.75 19.42
C THR A 24 -1.16 11.00 18.79
N PRO A 25 -1.34 9.69 19.09
CA PRO A 25 -2.43 8.90 18.53
C PRO A 25 -3.79 9.43 19.02
N ILE A 26 -4.84 9.23 18.20
CA ILE A 26 -6.22 9.42 18.65
C ILE A 26 -6.57 8.36 19.70
N VAL A 27 -7.44 8.68 20.64
CA VAL A 27 -7.89 7.72 21.64
C VAL A 27 -8.75 6.62 21.02
N ARG A 28 -8.78 5.44 21.64
CA ARG A 28 -9.76 4.40 21.34
C ARG A 28 -11.05 4.70 22.08
N ARG A 29 -12.19 4.43 21.44
CA ARG A 29 -13.49 4.68 22.05
C ARG A 29 -13.65 3.84 23.34
N THR A 30 -14.16 4.46 24.39
CA THR A 30 -14.66 3.76 25.56
C THR A 30 -16.16 3.47 25.38
N ALA A 31 -16.56 2.20 25.44
CA ALA A 31 -17.96 1.80 25.32
C ALA A 31 -18.76 2.05 26.61
N THR A 32 -18.06 2.20 27.74
CA THR A 32 -18.64 2.36 29.07
C THR A 32 -18.64 3.82 29.58
N GLY A 33 -17.98 4.73 28.88
CA GLY A 33 -17.70 6.07 29.36
C GLY A 33 -16.56 6.13 30.41
N ILE A 34 -15.93 5.00 30.73
CA ILE A 34 -14.81 4.89 31.67
C ILE A 34 -13.54 4.67 30.87
N TRP A 35 -12.55 5.55 31.05
CA TRP A 35 -11.27 5.47 30.39
C TRP A 35 -10.38 4.41 31.05
N GLU A 36 -9.87 3.49 30.23
CA GLU A 36 -8.86 2.51 30.60
C GLU A 36 -7.54 2.87 29.91
N ASP A 37 -6.42 2.30 30.41
CA ASP A 37 -5.09 2.54 29.85
C ASP A 37 -5.03 2.20 28.35
N SER A 38 -5.66 1.12 27.92
CA SER A 38 -5.73 0.71 26.52
C SER A 38 -6.43 1.74 25.61
N ASN A 39 -7.39 2.49 26.13
CA ASN A 39 -8.05 3.58 25.39
C ASN A 39 -7.08 4.74 25.10
N LEU A 40 -6.12 4.97 26.02
CA LEU A 40 -5.16 6.07 25.98
C LEU A 40 -3.80 5.64 25.41
N HIS A 41 -3.70 4.46 24.85
CA HIS A 41 -2.43 3.88 24.33
C HIS A 41 -1.35 3.74 25.41
N ILE A 42 -1.77 3.39 26.62
CA ILE A 42 -0.89 2.98 27.70
C ILE A 42 -0.88 1.45 27.75
N THR A 43 0.29 0.87 27.61
CA THR A 43 0.47 -0.58 27.61
C THR A 43 0.95 -1.08 28.98
N SER A 44 0.57 -2.31 29.34
CA SER A 44 1.05 -2.93 30.58
C SER A 44 2.54 -3.28 30.52
N ASP A 45 3.19 -3.34 31.65
CA ASP A 45 4.60 -3.72 31.80
C ASP A 45 4.84 -5.23 31.58
N SER A 46 3.83 -5.98 31.18
CA SER A 46 3.92 -7.42 30.93
C SER A 46 3.60 -7.74 29.48
N GLY A 47 4.50 -8.45 28.79
CA GLY A 47 4.31 -8.89 27.42
C GLY A 47 5.60 -8.87 26.59
N GLU A 48 5.48 -9.08 25.31
CA GLU A 48 6.58 -9.09 24.35
C GLU A 48 7.22 -7.68 24.17
N PHE A 49 6.47 -6.63 24.46
CA PHE A 49 6.92 -5.24 24.40
C PHE A 49 6.81 -4.63 25.79
N GLU A 50 7.89 -3.98 26.24
CA GLU A 50 7.89 -3.23 27.49
C GLU A 50 6.74 -2.20 27.48
N GLY A 51 6.00 -2.16 28.57
CA GLY A 51 4.90 -1.25 28.76
C GLY A 51 5.32 0.22 28.69
N GLY A 52 4.39 1.07 28.39
CA GLY A 52 4.65 2.50 28.36
C GLY A 52 3.46 3.32 27.89
N ASN A 53 3.56 4.61 28.10
CA ASN A 53 2.61 5.59 27.63
C ASN A 53 3.10 6.21 26.31
N TYR A 54 2.55 5.77 25.19
CA TYR A 54 2.98 6.21 23.86
C TYR A 54 2.72 7.69 23.61
N ALA A 55 1.58 8.21 24.05
CA ALA A 55 1.25 9.64 23.90
C ALA A 55 2.22 10.51 24.69
N GLU A 56 2.52 10.12 25.94
CA GLU A 56 3.46 10.84 26.79
C GLU A 56 4.89 10.81 26.23
N ALA A 57 5.31 9.68 25.69
CA ALA A 57 6.62 9.56 25.05
C ALA A 57 6.78 10.52 23.85
N ILE A 58 5.70 10.75 23.09
CA ILE A 58 5.69 11.72 21.98
C ILE A 58 5.72 13.16 22.50
N ARG A 59 4.94 13.50 23.52
CA ARG A 59 4.94 14.83 24.13
C ARG A 59 6.32 15.20 24.67
N LYS A 60 6.90 14.25 25.43
CA LYS A 60 8.24 14.44 26.00
C LYS A 60 9.30 14.58 24.90
N MET A 61 9.21 13.84 23.82
CA MET A 61 10.14 13.99 22.69
C MET A 61 10.00 15.37 22.05
N GLY A 62 8.79 15.88 21.89
CA GLY A 62 8.56 17.25 21.39
C GLY A 62 9.17 18.30 22.29
N GLU A 63 9.00 18.18 23.62
CA GLU A 63 9.61 19.06 24.61
C GLU A 63 11.14 18.99 24.59
N ASP A 64 11.72 17.78 24.67
CA ASP A 64 13.16 17.57 24.73
C ASP A 64 13.89 18.05 23.45
N LEU A 65 13.23 18.03 22.30
CA LEU A 65 13.81 18.37 20.99
C LEU A 65 13.30 19.69 20.40
N ASP A 66 12.48 20.43 21.12
CA ASP A 66 11.81 21.66 20.65
C ASP A 66 11.06 21.43 19.31
N ILE A 67 10.31 20.33 19.24
CA ILE A 67 9.50 19.96 18.07
C ILE A 67 8.03 20.16 18.37
N THR A 68 7.31 20.81 17.45
CA THR A 68 5.85 20.98 17.54
C THR A 68 5.13 19.64 17.69
N VAL A 69 4.24 19.54 18.67
CA VAL A 69 3.39 18.36 18.89
C VAL A 69 1.92 18.73 18.69
N VAL A 70 1.23 17.99 17.86
CA VAL A 70 -0.24 17.98 17.78
C VAL A 70 -0.77 16.90 18.71
N ASP A 71 -1.30 17.29 19.86
CA ASP A 71 -1.76 16.36 20.88
C ASP A 71 -3.18 15.85 20.60
N MET A 72 -3.28 14.95 19.61
CA MET A 72 -4.56 14.34 19.25
C MET A 72 -5.14 13.45 20.34
N THR A 73 -4.33 12.89 21.22
CA THR A 73 -4.83 12.09 22.35
C THR A 73 -5.70 12.96 23.27
N THR A 74 -5.19 14.13 23.66
CA THR A 74 -5.96 15.07 24.51
C THR A 74 -7.18 15.62 23.76
N LEU A 75 -7.03 16.02 22.52
CA LEU A 75 -8.11 16.58 21.71
C LEU A 75 -9.26 15.58 21.50
N THR A 76 -8.94 14.35 21.15
CA THR A 76 -9.98 13.33 20.93
C THR A 76 -10.59 12.84 22.23
N LYS A 77 -9.79 12.74 23.31
CA LYS A 77 -10.34 12.46 24.64
C LYS A 77 -11.39 13.48 25.06
N ASN A 78 -11.05 14.77 24.94
CA ASN A 78 -11.98 15.85 25.29
C ASN A 78 -13.25 15.83 24.43
N LEU A 79 -13.13 15.55 23.13
CA LEU A 79 -14.28 15.38 22.24
C LEU A 79 -15.17 14.21 22.70
N TYR A 80 -14.57 13.09 23.09
CA TYR A 80 -15.32 11.91 23.50
C TYR A 80 -15.99 12.12 24.86
N ASP A 81 -15.33 12.85 25.79
CA ASP A 81 -15.93 13.24 27.06
C ASP A 81 -17.14 14.17 26.85
N GLU A 82 -17.05 15.11 25.89
CA GLU A 82 -18.15 16.01 25.52
C GLU A 82 -19.34 15.25 24.92
N LEU A 83 -19.09 14.28 24.03
CA LEU A 83 -20.11 13.52 23.32
C LEU A 83 -20.74 12.43 24.20
N GLY A 84 -19.98 11.82 25.08
CA GLY A 84 -20.38 10.67 25.88
C GLY A 84 -20.34 9.36 25.08
N ALA A 85 -20.55 8.25 25.81
CA ALA A 85 -20.39 6.89 25.25
C ALA A 85 -21.31 6.61 24.05
N ASP A 86 -22.55 7.08 24.08
CA ASP A 86 -23.55 6.79 23.02
C ASP A 86 -23.28 7.60 21.74
N GLU A 87 -23.06 8.90 21.84
CA GLU A 87 -22.84 9.76 20.67
C GLU A 87 -21.50 9.46 19.98
N THR A 88 -20.52 8.94 20.71
CA THR A 88 -19.22 8.52 20.12
C THR A 88 -19.32 7.33 19.17
N LEU A 89 -20.40 6.54 19.24
CA LEU A 89 -20.68 5.50 18.22
C LEU A 89 -20.66 6.08 16.81
N ASN A 90 -21.20 7.27 16.62
CA ASN A 90 -21.30 7.94 15.32
C ASN A 90 -19.94 8.28 14.70
N LEU A 91 -18.87 8.33 15.48
CA LEU A 91 -17.52 8.61 15.00
C LEU A 91 -16.78 7.37 14.50
N HIS A 92 -17.31 6.18 14.76
CA HIS A 92 -16.62 4.91 14.53
C HIS A 92 -17.21 4.09 13.39
N ALA A 93 -16.37 3.18 12.86
CA ALA A 93 -16.79 2.28 11.79
C ALA A 93 -17.79 1.24 12.32
N TRP A 94 -18.93 1.13 11.66
CA TRP A 94 -19.93 0.12 12.00
C TRP A 94 -19.42 -1.29 11.73
N THR A 95 -19.59 -2.19 12.69
CA THR A 95 -19.20 -3.61 12.59
C THR A 95 -20.39 -4.54 12.43
N SER A 96 -21.59 -3.98 12.31
CA SER A 96 -22.80 -4.73 12.04
C SER A 96 -23.81 -3.86 11.29
N SER A 97 -24.93 -4.46 10.86
CA SER A 97 -26.07 -3.74 10.29
C SER A 97 -26.90 -2.97 11.33
N SER A 98 -26.57 -3.08 12.60
CA SER A 98 -27.26 -2.37 13.71
C SER A 98 -26.46 -1.12 14.12
N ASP A 99 -27.14 -0.16 14.74
CA ASP A 99 -26.58 1.09 15.24
C ASP A 99 -25.92 0.98 16.63
N THR A 100 -25.70 -0.22 17.12
CA THR A 100 -25.17 -0.50 18.46
C THR A 100 -23.77 -1.08 18.47
N SER A 101 -23.21 -1.45 17.31
CA SER A 101 -21.92 -2.11 17.22
C SER A 101 -20.95 -1.40 16.29
N VAL A 102 -19.83 -0.95 16.85
CA VAL A 102 -18.76 -0.27 16.13
C VAL A 102 -17.38 -0.86 16.48
N ASP A 103 -16.41 -0.63 15.60
CA ASP A 103 -15.01 -0.78 15.93
C ASP A 103 -14.57 0.35 16.85
N ASN A 104 -14.21 0.03 18.09
CA ASN A 104 -13.80 1.05 19.07
C ASN A 104 -12.42 1.68 18.78
N THR A 105 -11.71 1.22 17.76
CA THR A 105 -10.38 1.70 17.38
C THR A 105 -10.40 2.56 16.12
N HIS A 106 -11.18 2.14 15.11
CA HIS A 106 -11.17 2.78 13.79
C HIS A 106 -12.36 3.71 13.61
N THR A 107 -12.07 4.95 13.20
CA THR A 107 -13.11 5.93 12.89
C THR A 107 -13.69 5.70 11.49
N ASN A 108 -14.97 6.05 11.33
CA ASN A 108 -15.59 6.20 10.01
C ASN A 108 -15.24 7.57 9.39
N ILE A 109 -15.78 7.88 8.21
CA ILE A 109 -15.54 9.16 7.52
C ILE A 109 -15.98 10.36 8.37
N TYR A 110 -17.08 10.25 9.10
CA TYR A 110 -17.58 11.33 9.97
C TYR A 110 -16.60 11.61 11.11
N GLY A 111 -16.11 10.57 11.79
CA GLY A 111 -15.08 10.69 12.83
C GLY A 111 -13.73 11.17 12.29
N ALA A 112 -13.32 10.70 11.13
CA ALA A 112 -12.11 11.17 10.46
C ALA A 112 -12.17 12.68 10.13
N ARG A 113 -13.34 13.19 9.75
CA ARG A 113 -13.56 14.64 9.53
C ARG A 113 -13.47 15.46 10.82
N TYR A 114 -13.93 14.93 11.97
CA TYR A 114 -13.70 15.56 13.26
C TYR A 114 -12.21 15.63 13.60
N ASN A 115 -11.47 14.54 13.37
CA ASN A 115 -10.03 14.52 13.58
C ASN A 115 -9.31 15.55 12.68
N ALA A 116 -9.70 15.62 11.41
CA ALA A 116 -9.16 16.61 10.46
C ALA A 116 -9.49 18.05 10.91
N TYR A 117 -10.69 18.30 11.38
CA TYR A 117 -11.09 19.61 11.91
C TYR A 117 -10.23 20.04 13.10
N MET A 118 -10.02 19.16 14.08
CA MET A 118 -9.20 19.45 15.24
C MET A 118 -7.73 19.63 14.85
N MET A 119 -7.18 18.73 14.06
CA MET A 119 -5.79 18.76 13.62
C MET A 119 -5.46 20.04 12.84
N THR A 120 -6.28 20.37 11.83
CA THR A 120 -6.01 21.53 10.97
C THR A 120 -6.10 22.86 11.73
N ARG A 121 -6.97 22.96 12.73
CA ARG A 121 -7.00 24.12 13.62
C ARG A 121 -5.70 24.28 14.40
N ILE A 122 -5.24 23.22 15.06
CA ILE A 122 -4.00 23.25 15.84
C ILE A 122 -2.80 23.56 14.96
N LEU A 123 -2.66 22.89 13.80
CA LEU A 123 -1.56 23.15 12.86
C LEU A 123 -1.54 24.60 12.38
N LYS A 124 -2.71 25.21 12.21
CA LYS A 124 -2.81 26.62 11.83
C LYS A 124 -2.42 27.56 12.98
N GLU A 125 -2.88 27.27 14.19
CA GLU A 125 -2.60 28.04 15.40
C GLU A 125 -1.12 27.99 15.81
N GLN A 126 -0.41 26.93 15.52
CA GLN A 126 1.01 26.72 15.83
C GLN A 126 1.97 27.58 14.99
N ASN A 127 1.49 28.22 13.93
CA ASN A 127 2.29 29.09 13.05
C ASN A 127 3.59 28.44 12.55
N ILE A 128 3.53 27.18 12.12
CA ILE A 128 4.67 26.41 11.62
C ILE A 128 5.10 26.98 10.27
N PRO A 129 6.34 27.51 10.12
CA PRO A 129 6.80 28.13 8.89
C PRO A 129 6.77 27.15 7.70
N GLY A 130 6.23 27.60 6.57
CA GLY A 130 6.09 26.78 5.35
C GLY A 130 4.93 25.78 5.39
N LEU A 131 4.16 25.74 6.49
CA LEU A 131 3.01 24.83 6.63
C LEU A 131 1.71 25.58 6.98
N SER A 132 1.70 26.34 8.09
CA SER A 132 0.45 26.87 8.66
C SER A 132 -0.28 27.84 7.73
N GLU A 133 0.46 28.62 6.93
CA GLU A 133 -0.09 29.55 5.94
C GLU A 133 -0.77 28.85 4.76
N HIS A 134 -0.46 27.57 4.51
CA HIS A 134 -1.05 26.78 3.44
C HIS A 134 -2.18 25.87 3.91
N ILE A 135 -2.39 25.76 5.21
CA ILE A 135 -3.46 24.92 5.76
C ILE A 135 -4.82 25.53 5.50
N LYS A 136 -5.67 24.78 4.84
CA LYS A 136 -7.12 25.03 4.77
C LYS A 136 -7.76 24.34 5.96
N GLU A 137 -8.29 25.14 6.89
CA GLU A 137 -9.00 24.63 8.04
C GLU A 137 -10.21 23.80 7.62
N ALA A 138 -10.28 22.55 8.09
CA ALA A 138 -11.43 21.70 7.86
C ALA A 138 -12.63 22.22 8.65
N GLN A 139 -13.82 22.11 8.10
CA GLN A 139 -15.06 22.51 8.79
C GLN A 139 -15.48 21.45 9.80
N LYS A 140 -16.01 21.88 10.94
CA LYS A 140 -16.61 20.98 11.91
C LYS A 140 -17.77 20.22 11.27
N PRO A 141 -17.80 18.87 11.33
CA PRO A 141 -18.90 18.09 10.78
C PRO A 141 -20.24 18.42 11.44
N LEU A 142 -21.30 18.38 10.65
CA LEU A 142 -22.65 18.62 11.12
C LEU A 142 -23.30 17.29 11.57
N LYS A 143 -24.20 17.36 12.56
CA LYS A 143 -24.97 16.16 13.00
C LYS A 143 -25.76 15.48 11.86
N SER A 144 -26.16 16.22 10.86
CA SER A 144 -26.85 15.70 9.68
C SER A 144 -25.96 14.84 8.76
N GLU A 145 -24.62 14.86 8.99
CA GLU A 145 -23.63 14.09 8.22
C GLU A 145 -23.25 12.77 8.91
N VAL A 146 -23.89 12.42 10.02
CA VAL A 146 -23.71 11.13 10.69
C VAL A 146 -24.09 9.99 9.77
N LEU A 147 -23.17 9.02 9.63
CA LEU A 147 -23.41 7.85 8.80
C LEU A 147 -24.28 6.84 9.54
N GLN A 148 -25.26 6.28 8.83
CA GLN A 148 -26.08 5.19 9.35
C GLN A 148 -25.39 3.85 9.11
N PRO A 149 -25.62 2.83 9.94
CA PRO A 149 -25.19 1.47 9.66
C PRO A 149 -25.68 1.00 8.30
N ASN A 150 -24.84 0.27 7.57
CA ASN A 150 -25.26 -0.35 6.32
C ASN A 150 -26.12 -1.59 6.63
N PRO A 151 -27.40 -1.65 6.23
CA PRO A 151 -28.25 -2.82 6.49
C PRO A 151 -27.76 -4.08 5.78
N ASP A 152 -26.99 -3.92 4.69
CA ASP A 152 -26.41 -5.04 3.95
C ASP A 152 -24.98 -5.37 4.40
N TYR A 153 -24.51 -4.78 5.51
CA TYR A 153 -23.19 -5.05 6.03
C TYR A 153 -22.98 -6.54 6.26
N LYS A 154 -21.90 -7.05 5.68
CA LYS A 154 -21.36 -8.37 5.96
C LYS A 154 -19.92 -8.18 6.42
N GLU A 155 -19.59 -8.78 7.54
CA GLU A 155 -18.21 -8.80 8.01
C GLU A 155 -17.32 -9.45 6.94
N ALA A 156 -16.29 -8.76 6.52
CA ALA A 156 -15.32 -9.32 5.60
C ALA A 156 -14.61 -10.50 6.30
N GLU A 157 -14.55 -11.65 5.63
CA GLU A 157 -13.69 -12.75 6.07
C GLU A 157 -12.22 -12.32 5.91
N TYR A 158 -11.70 -11.69 6.95
CA TYR A 158 -10.32 -11.23 6.99
C TYR A 158 -9.41 -12.36 7.50
N THR A 159 -8.46 -12.77 6.69
CA THR A 159 -7.34 -13.60 7.16
C THR A 159 -6.17 -12.69 7.49
N PRO A 160 -5.80 -12.55 8.77
CA PRO A 160 -4.70 -11.67 9.15
C PRO A 160 -3.40 -12.05 8.43
N VAL A 161 -2.69 -11.06 7.92
CA VAL A 161 -1.31 -11.21 7.47
C VAL A 161 -0.43 -11.23 8.71
N THR A 162 0.09 -12.40 9.06
CA THR A 162 0.91 -12.57 10.28
C THR A 162 2.35 -12.13 10.12
N ASP A 163 2.84 -12.00 8.89
CA ASP A 163 4.20 -11.55 8.60
C ASP A 163 4.22 -10.57 7.43
N VAL A 164 4.14 -9.29 7.75
CA VAL A 164 4.20 -8.19 6.77
C VAL A 164 5.56 -8.07 6.09
N SER A 165 6.63 -8.65 6.63
CA SER A 165 7.95 -8.64 6.00
C SER A 165 7.98 -9.44 4.69
N GLN A 166 7.03 -10.35 4.52
CA GLN A 166 6.83 -11.09 3.27
C GLN A 166 6.07 -10.28 2.20
N LEU A 167 5.33 -9.25 2.62
CA LEU A 167 4.51 -8.42 1.74
C LEU A 167 5.27 -7.24 1.15
N TRP A 168 6.26 -6.74 1.87
CA TRP A 168 7.00 -5.56 1.48
C TRP A 168 8.47 -5.67 1.86
N LYS A 169 9.34 -5.31 0.92
CA LYS A 169 10.80 -5.22 1.11
C LYS A 169 11.36 -3.99 0.41
N GLN A 170 12.49 -3.50 0.91
CA GLN A 170 13.26 -2.43 0.30
C GLN A 170 14.65 -2.95 -0.05
N ILE A 171 15.06 -2.79 -1.30
CA ILE A 171 16.39 -3.18 -1.80
C ILE A 171 16.95 -2.04 -2.62
N GLY A 172 17.84 -1.25 -2.03
CA GLY A 172 18.32 -0.03 -2.67
C GLY A 172 17.16 0.94 -2.95
N ILE A 173 16.97 1.29 -4.21
CA ILE A 173 15.86 2.14 -4.66
C ILE A 173 14.57 1.35 -4.93
N TRP A 174 14.62 0.02 -4.90
CA TRP A 174 13.51 -0.85 -5.25
C TRP A 174 12.67 -1.19 -4.03
N SER A 175 11.37 -1.06 -4.16
CA SER A 175 10.40 -1.58 -3.19
C SER A 175 9.84 -2.90 -3.71
N GLY A 176 9.60 -3.84 -2.82
CA GLY A 176 8.97 -5.11 -3.15
C GLY A 176 7.62 -5.26 -2.47
N SER A 177 6.62 -5.74 -3.17
CA SER A 177 5.32 -6.05 -2.58
C SER A 177 4.69 -7.29 -3.19
N VAL A 178 3.82 -7.91 -2.40
CA VAL A 178 3.00 -9.06 -2.79
C VAL A 178 1.56 -8.68 -2.49
N PHE A 179 0.70 -8.70 -3.50
CA PHE A 179 -0.67 -8.18 -3.35
C PHE A 179 -1.68 -8.91 -4.22
N GLY A 180 -2.95 -8.70 -3.90
CA GLY A 180 -4.10 -9.18 -4.66
C GLY A 180 -4.49 -10.63 -4.38
N ASP A 181 -5.19 -11.27 -5.33
CA ASP A 181 -5.67 -12.64 -5.22
C ASP A 181 -4.54 -13.65 -5.43
N LEU A 182 -3.94 -14.07 -4.35
CA LEU A 182 -2.82 -15.02 -4.32
C LEU A 182 -3.26 -16.47 -4.04
N GLY A 183 -4.50 -16.80 -4.38
CA GLY A 183 -5.04 -18.15 -4.21
C GLY A 183 -5.67 -18.44 -2.85
N GLY A 184 -6.16 -17.42 -2.17
CA GLY A 184 -7.16 -17.52 -1.11
C GLY A 184 -6.69 -17.93 0.29
N LYS A 185 -5.46 -18.40 0.48
CA LYS A 185 -4.89 -18.64 1.81
C LYS A 185 -3.40 -18.36 1.82
N PRO A 186 -2.92 -17.33 2.55
CA PRO A 186 -1.49 -17.02 2.67
C PRO A 186 -0.64 -18.22 3.06
N SER A 187 -1.17 -19.14 3.87
CA SER A 187 -0.48 -20.36 4.30
C SER A 187 -0.20 -21.39 3.18
N LYS A 188 -0.82 -21.24 2.01
CA LYS A 188 -0.63 -22.14 0.85
C LYS A 188 0.12 -21.50 -0.31
N ALA A 189 0.30 -20.19 -0.29
CA ALA A 189 1.04 -19.47 -1.30
C ALA A 189 2.45 -19.16 -0.79
N THR A 190 3.47 -19.51 -1.56
CA THR A 190 4.85 -19.15 -1.28
C THR A 190 5.26 -18.03 -2.21
N HIS A 191 5.59 -16.88 -1.64
CA HIS A 191 6.14 -15.75 -2.37
C HIS A 191 7.48 -15.39 -1.73
N VAL A 192 8.50 -15.25 -2.56
CA VAL A 192 9.84 -14.86 -2.15
C VAL A 192 10.23 -13.62 -2.93
N LEU A 193 10.59 -12.56 -2.20
CA LEU A 193 11.20 -11.36 -2.70
C LEU A 193 12.54 -11.19 -2.00
N GLU A 194 13.64 -11.50 -2.66
CA GLU A 194 15.00 -11.41 -2.14
C GLU A 194 15.88 -10.52 -2.98
N GLY A 195 16.64 -9.65 -2.35
CA GLY A 195 17.79 -9.00 -2.97
C GLY A 195 19.01 -9.89 -2.87
N LEU A 196 19.68 -10.04 -3.98
CA LEU A 196 20.96 -10.71 -4.08
C LEU A 196 22.05 -9.67 -4.39
N GLU A 197 23.30 -10.10 -4.35
CA GLU A 197 24.42 -9.24 -4.73
C GLU A 197 24.35 -8.81 -6.21
N ASN A 198 25.07 -7.77 -6.57
CA ASN A 198 25.24 -7.29 -7.95
C ASN A 198 23.96 -6.88 -8.69
N ASN A 199 23.06 -6.14 -8.02
CA ASN A 199 21.78 -5.70 -8.60
C ASN A 199 20.88 -6.86 -9.07
N THR A 200 21.02 -8.01 -8.48
CA THR A 200 20.18 -9.17 -8.76
C THR A 200 19.07 -9.26 -7.73
N VAL A 201 17.88 -9.62 -8.16
CA VAL A 201 16.76 -9.96 -7.30
C VAL A 201 16.29 -11.37 -7.59
N HIS A 202 15.79 -12.06 -6.58
CA HIS A 202 15.13 -13.34 -6.69
C HIS A 202 13.65 -13.18 -6.41
N ILE A 203 12.82 -13.55 -7.35
CA ILE A 203 11.37 -13.53 -7.21
C ILE A 203 10.83 -14.95 -7.43
N LYS A 204 10.06 -15.43 -6.46
CA LYS A 204 9.32 -16.68 -6.55
C LYS A 204 7.86 -16.44 -6.24
N SER A 205 6.96 -16.98 -7.05
CA SER A 205 5.53 -16.99 -6.80
C SER A 205 4.93 -18.33 -7.16
N THR A 206 4.11 -18.91 -6.29
CA THR A 206 3.45 -20.20 -6.50
C THR A 206 1.95 -20.06 -6.75
N LYS A 207 1.42 -18.87 -6.61
CA LYS A 207 0.02 -18.50 -6.83
C LYS A 207 -0.07 -17.09 -7.36
N GLY A 208 -1.22 -16.72 -7.85
CA GLY A 208 -1.53 -15.42 -8.37
C GLY A 208 -2.09 -15.46 -9.78
N LYS A 209 -2.40 -14.30 -10.30
CA LYS A 209 -2.84 -14.08 -11.68
C LYS A 209 -2.74 -12.62 -12.07
N ILE A 210 -2.75 -12.30 -13.35
CA ILE A 210 -2.62 -10.92 -13.88
C ILE A 210 -3.56 -10.62 -15.05
N THR A 211 -4.50 -11.47 -15.37
CA THR A 211 -5.31 -11.39 -16.61
C THR A 211 -6.81 -11.43 -16.41
N ASP A 212 -7.32 -11.32 -15.24
CA ASP A 212 -8.75 -11.37 -14.96
C ASP A 212 -9.16 -10.11 -14.20
N THR A 213 -10.30 -10.13 -13.55
CA THR A 213 -10.87 -9.02 -12.76
C THR A 213 -10.11 -8.72 -11.48
N SER A 214 -9.19 -9.58 -11.05
CA SER A 214 -8.31 -9.31 -9.93
C SER A 214 -6.88 -9.71 -10.21
N ASP A 215 -5.95 -8.90 -9.71
CA ASP A 215 -4.53 -9.18 -9.76
C ASP A 215 -4.09 -10.04 -8.58
N GLY A 216 -3.03 -10.85 -8.78
CA GLY A 216 -2.31 -11.53 -7.74
C GLY A 216 -0.84 -11.59 -8.14
N ILE A 217 0.00 -10.74 -7.53
CA ILE A 217 1.33 -10.38 -8.05
C ILE A 217 2.35 -10.30 -6.92
N ALA A 218 3.56 -10.81 -7.18
CA ALA A 218 4.77 -10.49 -6.43
C ALA A 218 5.67 -9.62 -7.33
N MET A 219 6.02 -8.41 -6.89
CA MET A 219 6.69 -7.44 -7.72
C MET A 219 7.74 -6.63 -6.96
N TYR A 220 8.92 -6.47 -7.54
CA TYR A 220 9.83 -5.37 -7.22
C TYR A 220 9.57 -4.19 -8.15
N TYR A 221 9.48 -2.99 -7.59
CA TYR A 221 9.13 -1.81 -8.37
C TYR A 221 9.86 -0.54 -7.89
N TYR A 222 9.91 0.42 -8.79
CA TYR A 222 10.34 1.79 -8.54
C TYR A 222 9.28 2.74 -9.07
N LYS A 223 8.98 3.80 -8.32
CA LYS A 223 7.97 4.80 -8.67
C LYS A 223 8.59 5.87 -9.57
N VAL A 224 8.04 6.08 -10.76
CA VAL A 224 8.48 7.13 -11.70
C VAL A 224 7.32 8.00 -12.14
N PRO A 225 7.55 9.29 -12.51
CA PRO A 225 6.47 10.12 -13.04
C PRO A 225 5.84 9.51 -14.30
N ALA A 226 4.52 9.49 -14.40
CA ALA A 226 3.78 8.80 -15.48
C ALA A 226 4.12 9.30 -16.89
N LYS A 227 4.53 10.58 -17.00
CA LYS A 227 4.93 11.20 -18.28
C LYS A 227 6.41 11.01 -18.62
N SER A 228 7.17 10.31 -17.78
CA SER A 228 8.60 10.08 -18.03
C SER A 228 8.81 9.19 -19.25
N VAL A 229 9.91 9.50 -19.96
CA VAL A 229 10.52 8.61 -20.93
C VAL A 229 11.61 7.82 -20.21
N PHE A 230 11.51 6.50 -20.21
CA PHE A 230 12.47 5.63 -19.51
C PHE A 230 12.68 4.31 -20.27
N THR A 231 13.76 3.64 -19.93
CA THR A 231 14.01 2.25 -20.32
C THR A 231 14.12 1.40 -19.07
N LEU A 232 13.29 0.38 -18.98
CA LEU A 232 13.36 -0.68 -17.99
C LEU A 232 13.87 -1.95 -18.68
N SER A 233 14.98 -2.52 -18.23
CA SER A 233 15.54 -3.74 -18.84
C SER A 233 16.09 -4.68 -17.77
N ALA A 234 16.00 -5.97 -18.06
CA ALA A 234 16.57 -7.02 -17.22
C ALA A 234 17.05 -8.21 -18.06
N LYS A 235 18.05 -8.89 -17.54
CA LYS A 235 18.41 -10.25 -17.95
C LYS A 235 17.89 -11.21 -16.90
N MET A 236 16.97 -12.08 -17.27
CA MET A 236 16.27 -12.99 -16.37
C MET A 236 16.76 -14.40 -16.52
N ARG A 237 17.13 -15.05 -15.42
CA ARG A 237 17.36 -16.50 -15.37
C ARG A 237 16.12 -17.18 -14.79
N VAL A 238 15.54 -18.07 -15.55
CA VAL A 238 14.38 -18.89 -15.14
C VAL A 238 14.88 -20.02 -14.25
N LEU A 239 14.52 -20.00 -12.97
CA LEU A 239 14.88 -21.06 -12.03
C LEU A 239 13.90 -22.22 -12.07
N SER A 240 12.61 -21.92 -12.12
CA SER A 240 11.53 -22.89 -12.33
C SER A 240 10.36 -22.21 -13.02
N TYR A 241 9.65 -22.96 -13.85
CA TYR A 241 8.50 -22.44 -14.57
C TYR A 241 7.52 -23.56 -14.90
N ASP A 242 6.47 -23.69 -14.13
CA ASP A 242 5.43 -24.65 -14.38
C ASP A 242 4.42 -24.11 -15.38
N VAL A 243 3.97 -24.99 -16.29
CA VAL A 243 2.91 -24.64 -17.23
C VAL A 243 1.59 -24.61 -16.49
N HIS A 244 1.00 -23.45 -16.40
CA HIS A 244 -0.31 -23.25 -15.84
C HIS A 244 -1.02 -22.09 -16.56
N ASP A 245 -2.35 -22.12 -16.60
CA ASP A 245 -3.10 -21.01 -17.18
C ASP A 245 -2.73 -19.69 -16.47
N GLN A 246 -2.41 -18.69 -17.30
CA GLN A 246 -2.05 -17.35 -16.85
C GLN A 246 -0.74 -17.24 -16.02
N ALA A 247 0.11 -18.28 -16.05
CA ALA A 247 1.45 -18.16 -15.47
C ALA A 247 2.29 -17.17 -16.27
N SER A 248 2.86 -16.19 -15.59
CA SER A 248 3.67 -15.12 -16.20
C SER A 248 4.75 -14.62 -15.27
N PHE A 249 5.83 -14.15 -15.85
CA PHE A 249 6.89 -13.41 -15.18
C PHE A 249 7.53 -12.44 -16.18
N GLY A 250 8.25 -11.44 -15.70
CA GLY A 250 8.94 -10.52 -16.60
C GLY A 250 8.98 -9.10 -16.04
N LEU A 251 9.08 -8.13 -16.92
CA LEU A 251 9.00 -6.72 -16.59
C LEU A 251 7.56 -6.23 -16.69
N MET A 252 7.23 -5.27 -15.82
CA MET A 252 5.90 -4.67 -15.80
C MET A 252 5.98 -3.17 -15.49
N VAL A 253 5.09 -2.41 -16.11
CA VAL A 253 4.74 -1.03 -15.75
C VAL A 253 3.28 -1.05 -15.33
N ARG A 254 2.97 -0.51 -14.15
CA ARG A 254 1.61 -0.49 -13.59
C ARG A 254 1.22 0.92 -13.18
N ASP A 255 -0.06 1.20 -13.20
CA ASP A 255 -0.63 2.44 -12.65
C ASP A 255 -0.94 2.33 -11.14
N ALA A 256 -0.91 1.14 -10.55
CA ALA A 256 -1.07 0.94 -9.12
C ALA A 256 -0.36 -0.32 -8.60
N VAL A 257 0.10 -0.24 -7.35
CA VAL A 257 0.61 -1.35 -6.53
C VAL A 257 0.03 -1.26 -5.13
N TRP A 258 -0.15 -2.39 -4.46
CA TRP A 258 -0.75 -2.48 -3.13
C TRP A 258 0.11 -3.32 -2.18
N LEU A 259 -0.28 -3.35 -0.91
CA LEU A 259 0.33 -4.14 0.16
C LEU A 259 -0.68 -5.09 0.82
N ASP A 260 -1.69 -5.53 0.10
CA ASP A 260 -2.74 -6.40 0.64
C ASP A 260 -2.81 -7.72 -0.12
N MET A 261 -2.56 -8.82 0.61
CA MET A 261 -2.64 -10.19 0.09
C MET A 261 -4.06 -10.78 0.08
N ASN A 262 -5.01 -10.14 0.73
CA ASN A 262 -6.33 -10.72 0.95
C ASN A 262 -7.43 -10.04 0.14
N THR A 263 -7.16 -8.86 -0.42
CA THR A 263 -8.15 -8.13 -1.19
C THR A 263 -8.30 -8.77 -2.56
N LYS A 264 -9.49 -9.24 -2.86
CA LYS A 264 -9.94 -9.58 -4.21
C LYS A 264 -10.32 -8.28 -4.93
N ASP A 265 -10.46 -8.37 -6.24
CA ASP A 265 -10.90 -7.25 -7.08
C ASP A 265 -9.91 -6.06 -7.16
N MET A 266 -8.65 -6.30 -6.81
CA MET A 266 -7.56 -5.37 -7.13
C MET A 266 -7.20 -5.49 -8.60
N MET A 267 -7.56 -4.50 -9.39
CA MET A 267 -7.32 -4.47 -10.82
C MET A 267 -6.72 -3.13 -11.24
N GLY A 268 -5.41 -3.12 -11.46
CA GLY A 268 -4.71 -1.99 -12.04
C GLY A 268 -4.43 -2.20 -13.53
N ASP A 269 -4.35 -1.12 -14.29
CA ASP A 269 -3.88 -1.19 -15.66
C ASP A 269 -2.37 -1.41 -15.68
N TYR A 270 -1.89 -2.12 -16.70
CA TYR A 270 -0.48 -2.45 -16.80
C TYR A 270 -0.02 -2.68 -18.25
N VAL A 271 1.28 -2.60 -18.45
CA VAL A 271 2.00 -3.12 -19.61
C VAL A 271 3.02 -4.12 -19.11
N ALA A 272 3.05 -5.31 -19.70
CA ALA A 272 3.95 -6.39 -19.34
C ALA A 272 4.77 -6.87 -20.54
N ALA A 273 6.04 -7.17 -20.28
CA ALA A 273 6.94 -7.85 -21.20
C ALA A 273 7.48 -9.10 -20.53
N GLY A 274 7.15 -10.25 -21.08
CA GLY A 274 7.46 -11.58 -20.57
C GLY A 274 6.46 -12.60 -21.08
N PRO A 275 6.66 -13.91 -20.87
CA PRO A 275 5.72 -14.90 -21.34
C PRO A 275 4.41 -14.82 -20.55
N LEU A 276 3.30 -14.98 -21.26
CA LEU A 276 2.04 -15.39 -20.65
C LEU A 276 1.77 -16.83 -21.12
N LYS A 277 1.84 -17.76 -20.21
CA LYS A 277 1.74 -19.19 -20.50
C LYS A 277 0.34 -19.71 -20.21
N LEU A 278 -0.23 -20.43 -21.16
CA LEU A 278 -1.50 -21.11 -20.99
C LEU A 278 -1.30 -22.63 -21.03
N SER A 279 -1.99 -23.36 -20.15
CA SER A 279 -1.79 -24.79 -19.93
C SER A 279 -1.92 -25.67 -21.17
N LYS A 280 -2.72 -25.24 -22.14
CA LYS A 280 -2.96 -26.00 -23.38
C LYS A 280 -2.27 -25.42 -24.63
N GLN A 281 -1.76 -24.21 -24.54
CA GLN A 281 -1.26 -23.44 -25.68
C GLN A 281 0.23 -23.09 -25.54
N GLY A 282 0.84 -23.38 -24.40
CA GLY A 282 2.21 -22.97 -24.12
C GLY A 282 2.36 -21.46 -23.99
N ASN A 283 3.51 -20.93 -24.40
CA ASN A 283 3.70 -19.48 -24.44
C ASN A 283 2.84 -18.86 -25.53
N VAL A 284 2.07 -17.84 -25.20
CA VAL A 284 1.14 -17.20 -26.14
C VAL A 284 1.54 -15.75 -26.43
N TRP A 285 1.89 -15.00 -25.42
CA TRP A 285 2.27 -13.59 -25.56
C TRP A 285 3.56 -13.28 -24.82
N ASN A 286 4.35 -12.40 -25.39
CA ASN A 286 5.54 -11.82 -24.76
C ASN A 286 5.37 -10.34 -24.48
N CYS A 287 4.30 -9.73 -24.93
CA CYS A 287 3.93 -8.36 -24.67
C CYS A 287 2.40 -8.27 -24.58
N PHE A 288 1.89 -7.93 -23.45
CA PHE A 288 0.45 -7.79 -23.19
C PHE A 288 0.17 -6.70 -22.18
N ALA A 289 -1.03 -6.18 -22.16
CA ALA A 289 -1.43 -5.08 -21.31
C ALA A 289 -2.88 -5.24 -20.86
N ARG A 290 -3.22 -4.57 -19.77
CA ARG A 290 -4.59 -4.22 -19.42
C ARG A 290 -4.75 -2.72 -19.56
N LYS A 291 -5.80 -2.30 -20.26
CA LYS A 291 -6.20 -0.90 -20.36
C LYS A 291 -7.68 -0.77 -20.07
N SER A 292 -8.04 0.03 -19.10
CA SER A 292 -9.43 0.22 -18.65
C SER A 292 -10.14 -1.12 -18.39
N GLY A 293 -9.44 -2.05 -17.75
CA GLY A 293 -9.94 -3.38 -17.42
C GLY A 293 -9.92 -4.41 -18.57
N ALA A 294 -9.57 -4.01 -19.80
CA ALA A 294 -9.56 -4.90 -20.96
C ALA A 294 -8.15 -5.37 -21.31
N LEU A 295 -7.98 -6.68 -21.53
CA LEU A 295 -6.72 -7.28 -21.98
C LEU A 295 -6.42 -6.89 -23.44
N THR A 296 -5.22 -6.41 -23.67
CA THR A 296 -4.68 -6.05 -24.99
C THR A 296 -3.37 -6.82 -25.25
N ARG A 297 -3.19 -7.26 -26.48
CA ARG A 297 -2.01 -8.04 -26.92
C ARG A 297 -1.11 -7.17 -27.76
N GLY A 298 0.19 -7.21 -27.50
CA GLY A 298 1.18 -6.40 -28.21
C GLY A 298 2.27 -7.18 -28.93
N GLY A 299 2.36 -8.48 -28.69
CA GLY A 299 3.31 -9.38 -29.35
C GLY A 299 3.03 -10.84 -29.02
N ILE A 300 3.48 -11.76 -29.86
CA ILE A 300 3.27 -13.21 -29.72
C ILE A 300 4.61 -13.86 -29.39
N CYS A 301 4.65 -14.68 -28.35
CA CYS A 301 5.81 -15.47 -27.99
C CYS A 301 5.78 -16.81 -28.76
N VAL A 302 6.84 -17.07 -29.50
CA VAL A 302 6.98 -18.32 -30.28
C VAL A 302 7.93 -19.31 -29.62
N ASN A 303 8.76 -18.87 -28.69
CA ASN A 303 9.75 -19.69 -28.01
C ASN A 303 9.22 -20.20 -26.67
N GLU A 304 9.27 -21.51 -26.47
CA GLU A 304 8.98 -22.12 -25.17
C GLU A 304 10.06 -21.75 -24.16
N ILE A 305 9.61 -21.46 -22.93
CA ILE A 305 10.45 -21.07 -21.79
C ILE A 305 10.55 -22.27 -20.86
N ALA A 306 11.76 -22.56 -20.40
CA ALA A 306 12.05 -23.64 -19.47
C ALA A 306 13.00 -23.20 -18.36
N ALA A 307 13.08 -24.01 -17.33
CA ALA A 307 14.08 -23.81 -16.27
C ALA A 307 15.50 -23.87 -16.87
N GLY A 308 16.35 -22.94 -16.43
CA GLY A 308 17.71 -22.75 -16.95
C GLY A 308 17.84 -21.69 -18.05
N ASP A 309 16.75 -21.32 -18.71
CA ASP A 309 16.78 -20.29 -19.74
C ASP A 309 17.21 -18.93 -19.19
N VAL A 310 17.90 -18.17 -20.03
CA VAL A 310 18.26 -16.80 -19.81
C VAL A 310 17.60 -15.93 -20.88
N ILE A 311 16.85 -14.93 -20.45
CA ILE A 311 15.98 -14.14 -21.31
C ILE A 311 16.31 -12.66 -21.14
N ASP A 312 16.47 -11.96 -22.25
CA ASP A 312 16.58 -10.51 -22.26
C ASP A 312 15.20 -9.87 -22.43
N VAL A 313 14.84 -8.97 -21.53
CA VAL A 313 13.52 -8.31 -21.50
C VAL A 313 13.70 -6.81 -21.35
N LYS A 314 12.91 -6.03 -22.10
CA LYS A 314 12.96 -4.57 -22.06
C LYS A 314 11.57 -3.97 -22.30
N ILE A 315 11.28 -2.89 -21.57
CA ILE A 315 10.15 -1.97 -21.82
C ILE A 315 10.73 -0.57 -21.99
N GLU A 316 10.43 0.08 -23.10
CA GLU A 316 10.80 1.46 -23.38
C GLU A 316 9.53 2.33 -23.41
N SER A 317 9.49 3.33 -22.54
CA SER A 317 8.40 4.31 -22.50
C SER A 317 8.73 5.47 -23.42
N SER A 318 7.78 5.89 -24.24
CA SER A 318 7.80 7.12 -25.03
C SER A 318 6.79 8.14 -24.50
N THR A 319 6.58 9.24 -25.18
CA THR A 319 5.52 10.20 -24.90
C THR A 319 4.13 9.59 -25.06
N ASP A 320 3.97 8.67 -26.00
CA ASP A 320 2.67 8.21 -26.50
C ASP A 320 2.36 6.75 -26.10
N GLY A 321 3.37 6.00 -25.64
CA GLY A 321 3.14 4.59 -25.34
C GLY A 321 4.37 3.83 -24.82
N TYR A 322 4.37 2.53 -25.07
CA TYR A 322 5.40 1.59 -24.62
C TYR A 322 5.81 0.64 -25.73
N ALA A 323 7.11 0.45 -25.91
CA ALA A 323 7.68 -0.59 -26.75
C ALA A 323 8.25 -1.69 -25.85
N CYS A 324 7.97 -2.95 -26.19
CA CYS A 324 8.42 -4.12 -25.44
C CYS A 324 9.34 -4.97 -26.31
N THR A 325 10.40 -5.48 -25.72
CA THR A 325 11.33 -6.42 -26.35
C THR A 325 11.53 -7.61 -25.44
N PHE A 326 11.49 -8.81 -26.01
CA PHE A 326 11.65 -10.05 -25.31
C PHE A 326 12.44 -11.01 -26.17
N GLY A 327 13.47 -11.66 -25.64
CA GLY A 327 14.27 -12.57 -26.41
C GLY A 327 14.93 -13.66 -25.60
N LYS A 328 14.97 -14.86 -26.16
CA LYS A 328 15.78 -16.01 -25.75
C LYS A 328 16.84 -16.29 -26.82
N GLU A 329 16.43 -16.77 -27.93
CA GLU A 329 17.25 -17.01 -29.14
C GLU A 329 16.90 -16.00 -30.23
N GLU A 330 15.64 -15.68 -30.34
CA GLU A 330 15.06 -14.70 -31.23
C GLU A 330 14.49 -13.53 -30.45
N THR A 331 14.73 -12.31 -30.90
CA THR A 331 14.18 -11.11 -30.29
C THR A 331 12.83 -10.78 -30.90
N ILE A 332 11.80 -10.74 -30.06
CA ILE A 332 10.45 -10.39 -30.45
C ILE A 332 10.13 -9.00 -29.88
N THR A 333 9.57 -8.15 -30.73
CA THR A 333 9.15 -6.80 -30.36
C THR A 333 7.64 -6.66 -30.45
N GLY A 334 7.10 -5.85 -29.57
CA GLY A 334 5.71 -5.46 -29.54
C GLY A 334 5.55 -4.10 -28.89
N GLY A 335 4.33 -3.63 -28.71
CA GLY A 335 4.12 -2.36 -28.04
C GLY A 335 2.67 -1.93 -27.97
N PHE A 336 2.48 -0.75 -27.36
CA PHE A 336 1.18 -0.14 -27.10
C PHE A 336 1.28 1.37 -27.26
N ASP A 337 0.28 1.97 -27.88
CA ASP A 337 0.16 3.38 -28.17
C ASP A 337 -0.78 4.10 -27.18
N PHE A 338 -0.61 3.81 -25.90
CA PHE A 338 -1.28 4.50 -24.80
C PHE A 338 -0.36 4.63 -23.58
N LYS A 339 -0.68 5.58 -22.70
CA LYS A 339 -0.02 5.74 -21.39
C LYS A 339 -0.92 5.24 -20.28
N LEU A 340 -0.30 4.73 -19.21
CA LEU A 340 -1.00 4.28 -18.01
C LEU A 340 -1.25 5.48 -17.09
N THR A 341 -2.52 5.85 -16.94
CA THR A 341 -2.95 7.01 -16.13
C THR A 341 -4.32 6.80 -15.49
N SER A 342 -4.77 5.54 -15.40
CA SER A 342 -6.15 5.23 -15.01
C SER A 342 -6.41 5.40 -13.52
N ILE A 343 -5.45 5.01 -12.66
CA ILE A 343 -5.56 5.08 -11.21
C ILE A 343 -4.71 6.22 -10.67
N ASP A 344 -3.40 6.22 -10.98
CA ASP A 344 -2.49 7.30 -10.61
C ASP A 344 -2.11 8.10 -11.87
N SER A 345 -2.60 9.32 -11.99
CA SER A 345 -2.29 10.18 -13.15
C SER A 345 -0.87 10.75 -13.11
N ASP A 346 -0.24 10.77 -11.94
CA ASP A 346 1.04 11.42 -11.73
C ASP A 346 2.21 10.44 -11.79
N TYR A 347 1.99 9.18 -11.45
CA TYR A 347 3.04 8.19 -11.32
C TYR A 347 2.68 6.84 -11.94
N VAL A 348 3.72 6.10 -12.33
CA VAL A 348 3.66 4.66 -12.64
C VAL A 348 4.72 3.91 -11.85
N TYR A 349 4.49 2.64 -11.67
CA TYR A 349 5.35 1.72 -10.94
C TYR A 349 6.00 0.78 -11.95
N VAL A 350 7.31 0.89 -12.10
CA VAL A 350 8.09 0.14 -13.07
C VAL A 350 8.90 -0.94 -12.36
N GLY A 351 8.89 -2.16 -12.84
CA GLY A 351 9.59 -3.23 -12.15
C GLY A 351 9.47 -4.61 -12.76
N MET A 352 9.64 -5.64 -11.95
CA MET A 352 9.72 -7.04 -12.33
C MET A 352 9.01 -7.94 -11.34
#